data_5aa76938867bf4db6408a1d592521128
#
_entry.id   5aa76938867bf4db6408a1d592521128
#
_cell.length_a   1.000
_cell.length_b   1.000
_cell.length_c   1.000
_cell.angle_alpha   90.00
_cell.angle_beta   90.00
_cell.angle_gamma   90.00
#
_symmetry.space_group_name_H-M   'P 1'
#
loop_
_entity.id
_entity.type
_entity.pdbx_description
1 polymer ?
#
loop_
_entity_poly.entity_id
_entity_poly.type
_entity_poly.pdbx_seq_one_letter_code
_entity_poly.pdbx_strand_id
1 'polypeptide(L)'
;MANGIYRVMSEIEHGDEVNRDDVLDKLENMYHQSRDISHDVEQETITEIPYNEQLASLLKSFAADHRKILIAGNDAEQWDDISKRIKDEVKHVLQELMVNMKKHSQAEQVVIRFDITDQQLNIFYKDNGIGIPQEKPKGKGLSNTVSRIESFGGEITFVNEPGKGLNITTTIPL
;
A
#
# COMPACT_ATOMS: atom_id res chain seq x y z
N MET A 1 -0.14 11.84 -19.12
CA MET A 1 0.87 12.31 -18.17
C MET A 1 1.06 13.84 -18.17
N ALA A 2 1.42 14.47 -19.27
CA ALA A 2 1.65 15.94 -19.33
C ALA A 2 0.50 16.78 -18.74
N ASN A 3 -0.75 16.44 -19.06
CA ASN A 3 -1.94 17.16 -18.55
C ASN A 3 -2.10 17.15 -17.04
N GLY A 4 -1.67 16.08 -16.35
CA GLY A 4 -1.76 15.97 -14.89
C GLY A 4 -0.77 16.90 -14.19
N ILE A 5 0.48 16.93 -14.67
CA ILE A 5 1.54 17.79 -14.13
C ILE A 5 1.16 19.26 -14.31
N TYR A 6 0.71 19.64 -15.50
CA TYR A 6 0.25 21.00 -15.79
C TYR A 6 -0.90 21.44 -14.87
N ARG A 7 -1.83 20.53 -14.55
CA ARG A 7 -2.95 20.84 -13.66
C ARG A 7 -2.50 21.11 -12.23
N VAL A 8 -1.57 20.29 -11.70
CA VAL A 8 -0.99 20.50 -10.36
C VAL A 8 -0.16 21.80 -10.33
N MET A 9 0.63 22.07 -11.36
CA MET A 9 1.38 23.34 -11.48
C MET A 9 0.44 24.55 -11.52
N SER A 10 -0.63 24.49 -12.28
CA SER A 10 -1.62 25.58 -12.37
C SER A 10 -2.36 25.81 -11.04
N GLU A 11 -2.65 24.75 -10.28
CA GLU A 11 -3.23 24.89 -8.93
C GLU A 11 -2.25 25.55 -7.95
N ILE A 12 -0.95 25.27 -8.07
CA ILE A 12 0.09 25.91 -7.24
C ILE A 12 0.29 27.38 -7.63
N GLU A 13 0.22 27.72 -8.92
CA GLU A 13 0.46 29.08 -9.42
C GLU A 13 -0.72 30.04 -9.22
N HIS A 14 -1.96 29.52 -9.22
CA HIS A 14 -3.16 30.35 -9.27
C HIS A 14 -4.15 30.09 -8.12
N GLY A 15 -3.83 29.19 -7.18
CA GLY A 15 -4.68 28.87 -6.04
C GLY A 15 -4.45 29.81 -4.85
N ASP A 16 -5.51 30.45 -4.35
CA ASP A 16 -5.45 31.36 -3.19
C ASP A 16 -5.14 30.61 -1.88
N GLU A 17 -5.41 29.31 -1.80
CA GLU A 17 -4.99 28.38 -0.72
C GLU A 17 -4.58 27.04 -1.29
N VAL A 18 -3.28 26.79 -1.36
CA VAL A 18 -2.73 25.49 -1.81
C VAL A 18 -2.69 24.54 -0.61
N ASN A 19 -3.56 23.54 -0.62
CA ASN A 19 -3.46 22.46 0.35
C ASN A 19 -2.28 21.55 -0.02
N ARG A 20 -1.21 21.67 0.76
CA ARG A 20 0.05 20.94 0.55
C ARG A 20 -0.14 19.41 0.52
N ASP A 21 -1.02 18.89 1.35
CA ASP A 21 -1.29 17.44 1.42
C ASP A 21 -2.01 16.96 0.16
N ASP A 22 -2.93 17.75 -0.38
CA ASP A 22 -3.66 17.43 -1.64
C ASP A 22 -2.72 17.45 -2.86
N VAL A 23 -1.75 18.37 -2.89
CA VAL A 23 -0.72 18.44 -3.92
C VAL A 23 0.23 17.25 -3.83
N LEU A 24 0.67 16.90 -2.63
CA LEU A 24 1.54 15.74 -2.41
C LEU A 24 0.84 14.43 -2.82
N ASP A 25 -0.42 14.24 -2.46
CA ASP A 25 -1.21 13.08 -2.86
C ASP A 25 -1.37 12.99 -4.39
N LYS A 26 -1.58 14.12 -5.07
CA LYS A 26 -1.65 14.16 -6.55
C LYS A 26 -0.30 13.83 -7.19
N LEU A 27 0.80 14.34 -6.65
CA LEU A 27 2.14 14.05 -7.15
C LEU A 27 2.53 12.58 -6.90
N GLU A 28 2.22 12.02 -5.74
CA GLU A 28 2.43 10.60 -5.44
C GLU A 28 1.65 9.71 -6.42
N ASN A 29 0.36 10.00 -6.66
CA ASN A 29 -0.44 9.26 -7.63
C ASN A 29 0.12 9.33 -9.06
N MET A 30 0.62 10.49 -9.47
CA MET A 30 1.23 10.67 -10.79
C MET A 30 2.58 9.96 -10.90
N TYR A 31 3.37 9.94 -9.85
CA TYR A 31 4.62 9.17 -9.78
C TYR A 31 4.34 7.67 -9.92
N HIS A 32 3.34 7.14 -9.22
CA HIS A 32 2.93 5.75 -9.34
C HIS A 32 2.44 5.40 -10.75
N GLN A 33 1.58 6.23 -11.35
CA GLN A 33 1.13 6.04 -12.73
C GLN A 33 2.29 6.12 -13.75
N SER A 34 3.27 6.99 -13.51
CA SER A 34 4.46 7.09 -14.37
C SER A 34 5.34 5.86 -14.29
N ARG A 35 5.48 5.28 -13.11
CA ARG A 35 6.27 4.08 -12.87
C ARG A 35 5.64 2.84 -13.51
N ASP A 36 4.31 2.72 -13.45
CA ASP A 36 3.58 1.61 -14.08
C ASP A 36 3.76 1.60 -15.60
N ILE A 37 3.84 2.77 -16.25
CA ILE A 37 4.05 2.89 -17.69
C ILE A 37 5.52 2.59 -18.07
N SER A 38 6.48 2.90 -17.21
CA SER A 38 7.90 2.64 -17.48
C SER A 38 8.25 1.14 -17.37
N HIS A 39 7.44 0.36 -16.66
CA HIS A 39 7.66 -1.09 -16.51
C HIS A 39 7.30 -1.90 -17.77
N ASP A 40 6.51 -1.35 -18.68
CA ASP A 40 6.13 -2.02 -19.94
C ASP A 40 7.17 -1.86 -21.06
N VAL A 41 8.24 -1.08 -20.88
CA VAL A 41 9.19 -0.72 -21.96
C VAL A 41 10.57 -1.39 -21.84
N GLU A 42 10.94 -1.96 -20.70
CA GLU A 42 12.25 -2.60 -20.50
C GLU A 42 12.15 -4.13 -20.36
N GLN A 43 11.91 -4.83 -21.47
CA GLN A 43 12.26 -6.23 -21.61
C GLN A 43 13.69 -6.36 -22.12
N GLU A 44 14.68 -6.23 -21.26
CA GLU A 44 16.00 -6.83 -21.45
C GLU A 44 16.37 -7.62 -20.20
N THR A 45 16.76 -8.87 -20.39
CA THR A 45 17.20 -9.92 -19.49
C THR A 45 17.91 -9.45 -18.22
N ILE A 46 17.16 -8.93 -17.27
CA ILE A 46 17.57 -8.82 -15.89
C ILE A 46 16.98 -10.03 -15.19
N THR A 47 17.77 -10.80 -14.48
CA THR A 47 17.28 -11.83 -13.53
C THR A 47 16.26 -11.14 -12.65
N GLU A 48 14.97 -11.40 -12.91
CA GLU A 48 13.90 -10.73 -12.16
C GLU A 48 14.05 -11.11 -10.69
N ILE A 49 14.19 -10.10 -9.85
CA ILE A 49 14.20 -10.31 -8.39
C ILE A 49 12.88 -11.00 -8.02
N PRO A 50 12.92 -12.12 -7.30
CA PRO A 50 11.71 -12.82 -6.87
C PRO A 50 10.72 -11.90 -6.18
N TYR A 51 9.43 -12.10 -6.41
CA TYR A 51 8.39 -11.21 -5.91
C TYR A 51 8.42 -11.06 -4.37
N ASN A 52 8.65 -12.15 -3.64
CA ASN A 52 8.78 -12.13 -2.18
C ASN A 52 9.93 -11.21 -1.71
N GLU A 53 11.04 -11.16 -2.45
CA GLU A 53 12.16 -10.26 -2.15
C GLU A 53 11.83 -8.80 -2.46
N GLN A 54 11.15 -8.55 -3.60
CA GLN A 54 10.66 -7.21 -3.94
C GLN A 54 9.71 -6.69 -2.87
N LEU A 55 8.76 -7.52 -2.43
CA LEU A 55 7.79 -7.19 -1.40
C LEU A 55 8.47 -6.96 -0.05
N ALA A 56 9.39 -7.83 0.33
CA ALA A 56 10.15 -7.67 1.58
C ALA A 56 10.99 -6.38 1.57
N SER A 57 11.61 -6.04 0.44
CA SER A 57 12.37 -4.80 0.27
C SER A 57 11.48 -3.57 0.42
N LEU A 58 10.33 -3.57 -0.26
CA LEU A 58 9.32 -2.50 -0.14
C LEU A 58 8.91 -2.29 1.33
N LEU A 59 8.50 -3.35 2.02
CA LEU A 59 8.01 -3.25 3.39
C LEU A 59 9.12 -2.83 4.37
N LYS A 60 10.31 -3.39 4.23
CA LYS A 60 11.48 -3.02 5.06
C LYS A 60 11.94 -1.59 4.84
N SER A 61 11.67 -0.97 3.70
CA SER A 61 12.00 0.44 3.44
C SER A 61 11.27 1.42 4.38
N PHE A 62 10.22 0.97 5.05
CA PHE A 62 9.50 1.73 6.07
C PHE A 62 10.05 1.54 7.49
N ALA A 63 11.03 0.66 7.68
CA ALA A 63 11.70 0.50 8.96
C ALA A 63 12.55 1.74 9.31
N ALA A 64 12.72 1.99 10.61
CA ALA A 64 13.56 3.06 11.15
C ALA A 64 14.10 2.61 12.51
N ASP A 65 15.02 3.35 13.11
CA ASP A 65 15.61 3.00 14.41
C ASP A 65 14.55 2.75 15.50
N HIS A 66 13.46 3.51 15.44
CA HIS A 66 12.32 3.41 16.36
C HIS A 66 11.17 2.54 15.84
N ARG A 67 11.27 1.96 14.62
CA ARG A 67 10.18 1.21 14.00
C ARG A 67 10.65 -0.10 13.42
N LYS A 68 10.04 -1.19 13.88
CA LYS A 68 10.31 -2.56 13.44
C LYS A 68 9.20 -3.05 12.52
N ILE A 69 9.57 -3.63 11.38
CA ILE A 69 8.66 -4.27 10.45
C ILE A 69 8.93 -5.78 10.48
N LEU A 70 7.93 -6.55 10.87
CA LEU A 70 7.99 -8.01 10.92
C LEU A 70 7.14 -8.58 9.79
N ILE A 71 7.72 -9.47 8.99
CA ILE A 71 7.06 -10.11 7.84
C ILE A 71 7.09 -11.61 8.07
N ALA A 72 5.97 -12.28 7.90
CA ALA A 72 5.82 -13.73 8.02
C ALA A 72 5.02 -14.30 6.84
N GLY A 73 5.30 -15.55 6.45
CA GLY A 73 4.61 -16.21 5.36
C GLY A 73 4.86 -15.57 3.97
N ASN A 74 6.05 -15.01 3.76
CA ASN A 74 6.44 -14.40 2.49
C ASN A 74 7.47 -15.29 1.77
N ASP A 75 7.17 -16.57 1.69
CA ASP A 75 8.05 -17.56 1.03
C ASP A 75 7.84 -17.53 -0.49
N ALA A 76 8.91 -17.72 -1.28
CA ALA A 76 8.86 -17.59 -2.73
C ALA A 76 7.79 -18.50 -3.35
N GLU A 77 7.71 -19.75 -2.90
CA GLU A 77 6.79 -20.77 -3.38
C GLU A 77 5.31 -20.39 -3.26
N GLN A 78 4.96 -19.58 -2.26
CA GLN A 78 3.58 -19.10 -2.10
C GLN A 78 3.14 -18.15 -3.21
N TRP A 79 4.09 -17.49 -3.86
CA TRP A 79 3.82 -16.50 -4.90
C TRP A 79 3.87 -17.06 -6.32
N ASP A 80 4.38 -18.28 -6.53
CA ASP A 80 4.62 -18.82 -7.88
C ASP A 80 3.33 -18.88 -8.71
N ASP A 81 2.26 -19.39 -8.13
CA ASP A 81 0.97 -19.58 -8.82
C ASP A 81 0.06 -18.33 -8.78
N ILE A 82 0.47 -17.26 -8.12
CA ILE A 82 -0.31 -16.03 -8.05
C ILE A 82 -0.07 -15.17 -9.29
N SER A 83 -1.15 -14.73 -9.94
CA SER A 83 -1.07 -13.89 -11.13
C SER A 83 -0.33 -12.56 -10.87
N LYS A 84 0.39 -12.07 -11.89
CA LYS A 84 1.07 -10.77 -11.82
C LYS A 84 0.13 -9.65 -11.39
N ARG A 85 -1.10 -9.65 -11.91
CA ARG A 85 -2.12 -8.65 -11.58
C ARG A 85 -2.43 -8.60 -10.07
N ILE A 86 -2.58 -9.75 -9.41
CA ILE A 86 -2.81 -9.82 -7.96
C ILE A 86 -1.55 -9.38 -7.21
N LYS A 87 -0.36 -9.82 -7.64
CA LYS A 87 0.92 -9.41 -7.05
C LYS A 87 1.09 -7.89 -7.06
N ASP A 88 0.82 -7.24 -8.19
CA ASP A 88 0.92 -5.78 -8.33
C ASP A 88 -0.08 -5.06 -7.41
N GLU A 89 -1.31 -5.58 -7.31
CA GLU A 89 -2.32 -4.99 -6.44
C GLU A 89 -2.00 -5.15 -4.95
N VAL A 90 -1.52 -6.31 -4.53
CA VAL A 90 -1.02 -6.54 -3.16
C VAL A 90 0.07 -5.54 -2.80
N LYS A 91 0.98 -5.30 -3.73
CA LYS A 91 2.07 -4.34 -3.54
C LYS A 91 1.56 -2.91 -3.35
N HIS A 92 0.59 -2.47 -4.17
CA HIS A 92 -0.05 -1.16 -4.04
C HIS A 92 -0.80 -1.00 -2.71
N VAL A 93 -1.62 -1.99 -2.35
CA VAL A 93 -2.36 -1.99 -1.10
C VAL A 93 -1.43 -1.88 0.11
N LEU A 94 -0.39 -2.70 0.15
CA LEU A 94 0.57 -2.69 1.24
C LEU A 94 1.36 -1.39 1.30
N GLN A 95 1.75 -0.84 0.15
CA GLN A 95 2.43 0.45 0.10
C GLN A 95 1.55 1.57 0.68
N GLU A 96 0.27 1.61 0.31
CA GLU A 96 -0.69 2.58 0.85
C GLU A 96 -0.88 2.43 2.36
N LEU A 97 -1.02 1.19 2.86
CA LEU A 97 -1.10 0.94 4.30
C LEU A 97 0.15 1.39 5.04
N MET A 98 1.34 1.13 4.49
CA MET A 98 2.60 1.53 5.09
C MET A 98 2.82 3.05 5.06
N VAL A 99 2.39 3.73 4.01
CA VAL A 99 2.40 5.20 3.93
C VAL A 99 1.46 5.80 4.98
N ASN A 100 0.24 5.27 5.10
CA ASN A 100 -0.73 5.70 6.10
C ASN A 100 -0.21 5.47 7.53
N MET A 101 0.40 4.32 7.78
CA MET A 101 1.06 4.02 9.06
C MET A 101 2.16 5.06 9.36
N LYS A 102 3.04 5.33 8.40
CA LYS A 102 4.14 6.29 8.57
C LYS A 102 3.64 7.72 8.85
N LYS A 103 2.56 8.14 8.16
CA LYS A 103 2.01 9.50 8.28
C LYS A 103 1.16 9.69 9.54
N HIS A 104 0.47 8.64 10.03
CA HIS A 104 -0.65 8.82 10.96
C HIS A 104 -0.62 7.93 12.19
N SER A 105 0.07 6.78 12.16
CA SER A 105 -0.08 5.75 13.20
C SER A 105 0.81 5.98 14.43
N GLN A 106 1.99 6.61 14.28
CA GLN A 106 3.02 6.66 15.33
C GLN A 106 3.47 5.25 15.80
N ALA A 107 3.27 4.22 14.99
CA ALA A 107 3.61 2.86 15.34
C ALA A 107 5.12 2.64 15.41
N GLU A 108 5.54 1.89 16.42
CA GLU A 108 6.92 1.39 16.58
C GLU A 108 7.08 -0.05 16.09
N GLN A 109 5.96 -0.76 15.93
CA GLN A 109 5.96 -2.13 15.45
C GLN A 109 4.82 -2.36 14.48
N VAL A 110 5.16 -2.96 13.33
CA VAL A 110 4.19 -3.44 12.33
C VAL A 110 4.46 -4.91 12.06
N VAL A 111 3.40 -5.69 12.03
CA VAL A 111 3.43 -7.11 11.66
C VAL A 111 2.58 -7.30 10.41
N ILE A 112 3.14 -7.93 9.39
CA ILE A 112 2.43 -8.32 8.18
C ILE A 112 2.61 -9.82 8.01
N ARG A 113 1.51 -10.55 7.86
CA ARG A 113 1.53 -11.98 7.62
C ARG A 113 0.72 -12.31 6.37
N PHE A 114 1.29 -13.18 5.55
CA PHE A 114 0.64 -13.76 4.38
C PHE A 114 0.30 -15.22 4.67
N ASP A 115 -0.84 -15.68 4.16
CA ASP A 115 -1.30 -17.04 4.29
C ASP A 115 -2.18 -17.39 3.08
N ILE A 116 -1.97 -18.55 2.47
CA ILE A 116 -2.80 -19.05 1.37
C ILE A 116 -3.55 -20.28 1.84
N THR A 117 -4.86 -20.16 1.91
CA THR A 117 -5.78 -21.24 2.28
C THR A 117 -6.99 -21.21 1.37
N ASP A 118 -7.48 -22.37 0.97
CA ASP A 118 -8.73 -22.50 0.19
C ASP A 118 -8.79 -21.64 -1.09
N GLN A 119 -7.68 -21.54 -1.83
CA GLN A 119 -7.55 -20.69 -3.01
C GLN A 119 -7.80 -19.18 -2.71
N GLN A 120 -7.43 -18.77 -1.53
CA GLN A 120 -7.50 -17.37 -1.11
C GLN A 120 -6.17 -16.93 -0.53
N LEU A 121 -5.73 -15.74 -0.92
CA LEU A 121 -4.62 -15.05 -0.29
C LEU A 121 -5.16 -14.22 0.87
N ASN A 122 -4.74 -14.56 2.08
CA ASN A 122 -5.05 -13.82 3.29
C ASN A 122 -3.86 -12.95 3.69
N ILE A 123 -4.09 -11.67 3.90
CA ILE A 123 -3.09 -10.70 4.34
C ILE A 123 -3.54 -10.12 5.68
N PHE A 124 -2.72 -10.29 6.70
CA PHE A 124 -2.95 -9.75 8.03
C PHE A 124 -1.94 -8.63 8.29
N TYR A 125 -2.45 -7.44 8.51
CA TYR A 125 -1.66 -6.29 8.92
C TYR A 125 -2.05 -5.91 10.35
N LYS A 126 -1.04 -5.62 11.16
CA LYS A 126 -1.24 -5.10 12.52
C LYS A 126 -0.16 -4.10 12.85
N ASP A 127 -0.55 -2.94 13.36
CA ASP A 127 0.37 -1.99 13.97
C ASP A 127 -0.01 -1.72 15.45
N ASN A 128 0.94 -1.23 16.22
CA ASN A 128 0.76 -0.85 17.63
C ASN A 128 0.65 0.67 17.82
N GLY A 129 0.20 1.39 16.81
CA GLY A 129 0.08 2.85 16.85
C GLY A 129 -1.20 3.35 17.54
N ILE A 130 -1.55 4.58 17.25
CA ILE A 130 -2.72 5.25 17.85
C ILE A 130 -4.06 4.79 17.27
N GLY A 131 -4.05 4.00 16.18
CA GLY A 131 -5.24 3.63 15.44
C GLY A 131 -5.80 4.78 14.59
N ILE A 132 -7.01 4.60 14.07
CA ILE A 132 -7.72 5.62 13.28
C ILE A 132 -8.60 6.46 14.22
N PRO A 133 -8.45 7.80 14.26
CA PRO A 133 -9.31 8.66 15.06
C PRO A 133 -10.78 8.55 14.63
N GLN A 134 -11.69 8.39 15.58
CA GLN A 134 -13.14 8.23 15.31
C GLN A 134 -13.77 9.45 14.62
N GLU A 135 -13.20 10.63 14.82
CA GLU A 135 -13.73 11.91 14.34
C GLU A 135 -13.30 12.26 12.91
N LYS A 136 -12.36 11.50 12.32
CA LYS A 136 -11.93 11.74 10.93
C LYS A 136 -12.62 10.77 9.99
N PRO A 137 -13.27 11.26 8.92
CA PRO A 137 -13.74 10.37 7.85
C PRO A 137 -12.56 9.56 7.34
N LYS A 138 -12.80 8.30 6.93
CA LYS A 138 -11.77 7.48 6.28
C LYS A 138 -11.15 8.30 5.15
N GLY A 139 -9.84 8.54 5.21
CA GLY A 139 -9.14 9.28 4.17
C GLY A 139 -9.28 8.60 2.80
N LYS A 140 -9.11 9.36 1.73
CA LYS A 140 -9.22 8.84 0.35
C LYS A 140 -8.35 7.59 0.11
N GLY A 141 -7.18 7.49 0.75
CA GLY A 141 -6.27 6.34 0.64
C GLY A 141 -6.91 5.04 1.11
N LEU A 142 -7.48 4.98 2.31
CA LEU A 142 -8.16 3.78 2.80
C LEU A 142 -9.40 3.42 1.97
N SER A 143 -10.15 4.42 1.48
CA SER A 143 -11.29 4.18 0.58
C SER A 143 -10.82 3.58 -0.75
N ASN A 144 -9.72 4.06 -1.31
CA ASN A 144 -9.11 3.52 -2.52
C ASN A 144 -8.65 2.07 -2.30
N THR A 145 -8.02 1.79 -1.15
CA THR A 145 -7.61 0.43 -0.78
C THR A 145 -8.79 -0.54 -0.75
N VAL A 146 -9.92 -0.12 -0.14
CA VAL A 146 -11.16 -0.93 -0.12
C VAL A 146 -11.63 -1.21 -1.54
N SER A 147 -11.83 -0.16 -2.37
CA SER A 147 -12.33 -0.31 -3.73
C SER A 147 -11.41 -1.19 -4.60
N ARG A 148 -10.10 -1.13 -4.40
CA ARG A 148 -9.14 -1.99 -5.10
C ARG A 148 -9.35 -3.45 -4.75
N ILE A 149 -9.39 -3.81 -3.47
CA ILE A 149 -9.60 -5.19 -3.01
C ILE A 149 -10.95 -5.73 -3.50
N GLU A 150 -12.02 -4.95 -3.39
CA GLU A 150 -13.35 -5.33 -3.87
C GLU A 150 -13.40 -5.56 -5.39
N SER A 151 -12.60 -4.83 -6.18
CA SER A 151 -12.52 -5.02 -7.64
C SER A 151 -11.93 -6.36 -8.05
N PHE A 152 -11.25 -7.05 -7.14
CA PHE A 152 -10.74 -8.42 -7.32
C PHE A 152 -11.66 -9.49 -6.68
N GLY A 153 -12.85 -9.09 -6.22
CA GLY A 153 -13.75 -9.99 -5.49
C GLY A 153 -13.26 -10.31 -4.07
N GLY A 154 -12.29 -9.55 -3.57
CA GLY A 154 -11.76 -9.70 -2.24
C GLY A 154 -12.52 -8.91 -1.19
N GLU A 155 -12.19 -9.14 0.07
CA GLU A 155 -12.74 -8.44 1.22
C GLU A 155 -11.63 -7.81 2.05
N ILE A 156 -11.92 -6.68 2.67
CA ILE A 156 -11.02 -6.01 3.61
C ILE A 156 -11.77 -5.55 4.85
N THR A 157 -11.26 -5.91 6.01
CA THR A 157 -11.85 -5.58 7.30
C THR A 157 -10.86 -4.81 8.16
N PHE A 158 -11.33 -3.74 8.78
CA PHE A 158 -10.57 -2.89 9.68
C PHE A 158 -11.09 -3.06 11.10
N VAL A 159 -10.23 -3.49 12.01
CA VAL A 159 -10.51 -3.50 13.45
C VAL A 159 -9.62 -2.42 14.07
N ASN A 160 -10.25 -1.32 14.41
CA ASN A 160 -9.60 -0.15 14.99
C ASN A 160 -9.82 -0.12 16.51
N GLU A 161 -8.74 -0.18 17.26
CA GLU A 161 -8.77 0.00 18.71
C GLU A 161 -8.02 1.28 19.07
N PRO A 162 -8.73 2.38 19.38
CA PRO A 162 -8.08 3.66 19.71
C PRO A 162 -7.02 3.49 20.81
N GLY A 163 -5.79 3.94 20.53
CA GLY A 163 -4.66 3.80 21.45
C GLY A 163 -4.01 2.42 21.52
N LYS A 164 -4.49 1.45 20.73
CA LYS A 164 -3.91 0.09 20.66
C LYS A 164 -3.49 -0.33 19.26
N GLY A 165 -3.67 0.56 18.28
CA GLY A 165 -3.29 0.35 16.90
C GLY A 165 -4.42 -0.09 15.98
N LEU A 166 -4.03 -0.49 14.79
CA LEU A 166 -4.92 -0.90 13.71
C LEU A 166 -4.64 -2.35 13.30
N ASN A 167 -5.70 -3.14 13.18
CA ASN A 167 -5.63 -4.47 12.59
C ASN A 167 -6.42 -4.46 11.29
N ILE A 168 -5.85 -5.00 10.23
CA ILE A 168 -6.49 -5.14 8.92
C ILE A 168 -6.38 -6.60 8.48
N THR A 169 -7.49 -7.15 8.05
CA THR A 169 -7.53 -8.46 7.40
C THR A 169 -8.03 -8.27 5.98
N THR A 170 -7.28 -8.76 5.01
CA THR A 170 -7.64 -8.73 3.60
C THR A 170 -7.65 -10.15 3.06
N THR A 171 -8.69 -10.51 2.31
CA THR A 171 -8.83 -11.80 1.63
C THR A 171 -9.03 -11.55 0.15
N ILE A 172 -8.23 -12.20 -0.70
CA ILE A 172 -8.30 -12.07 -2.17
C ILE A 172 -8.44 -13.46 -2.76
N PRO A 173 -9.47 -13.76 -3.55
CA PRO A 173 -9.57 -15.01 -4.32
C PRO A 173 -8.40 -15.13 -5.32
N LEU A 174 -7.86 -16.35 -5.47
CA LEU A 174 -6.75 -16.69 -6.38
C LEU A 174 -7.25 -17.34 -7.66
#